data_c78bc943bc33832b52d91998e316e18d
#
_entry.id   c78bc943bc33832b52d91998e316e18d
#
_cell.length_a   1.000
_cell.length_b   1.000
_cell.length_c   1.000
_cell.angle_alpha   90.00
_cell.angle_beta   90.00
_cell.angle_gamma   90.00
#
_symmetry.space_group_name_H-M   'P 1'
#
loop_
_entity.id
_entity.type
_entity.pdbx_description
1 polymer ?
#
loop_
_entity_poly.entity_id
_entity_poly.type
_entity_poly.pdbx_seq_one_letter_code
_entity_poly.pdbx_strand_id
1 'polypeptide(L)'
;LAELARSLQHRLGETTAPAAPAIIPKADRSQALPLSWTQQRLWFLDQLEGEGASSAYHIPGALKLSGTLDTRALQRALDSIVARHEILRTNFRSSDGAAQQIIAPEAEARFSLRRIDLSEVPVAQRAAEQQRQLDHEAQAPFDLSRSPLIRGLLLKTAHDEHTLCIVMHHIISDGWSIALLIQEFVALYKAYQQGQDNPLPP
;
A
#
# COMPACT_ATOMS: atom_id res chain seq x y z
N LEU A 1 -5.25 33.46 28.98
CA LEU A 1 -4.56 33.29 27.69
C LEU A 1 -3.16 33.91 27.72
N ALA A 2 -2.98 35.17 28.20
CA ALA A 2 -1.68 35.84 28.29
C ALA A 2 -0.70 35.14 29.27
N GLU A 3 -1.22 34.54 30.34
CA GLU A 3 -0.43 33.81 31.32
C GLU A 3 0.03 32.44 30.82
N LEU A 4 -0.86 31.74 30.08
CA LEU A 4 -0.53 30.48 29.37
C LEU A 4 0.53 30.73 28.29
N ALA A 5 0.39 31.80 27.50
CA ALA A 5 1.37 32.17 26.48
C ALA A 5 2.75 32.47 27.09
N ARG A 6 2.82 33.17 28.21
CA ARG A 6 4.08 33.41 28.93
C ARG A 6 4.70 32.14 29.50
N SER A 7 3.89 31.24 30.06
CA SER A 7 4.36 29.94 30.56
C SER A 7 4.91 29.06 29.46
N LEU A 8 4.28 29.05 28.25
CA LEU A 8 4.77 28.32 27.08
C LEU A 8 6.06 28.95 26.54
N GLN A 9 6.17 30.26 26.47
CA GLN A 9 7.39 30.96 26.05
C GLN A 9 8.57 30.66 26.98
N HIS A 10 8.34 30.62 28.29
CA HIS A 10 9.36 30.31 29.30
C HIS A 10 9.86 28.87 29.13
N ARG A 11 8.96 27.90 28.90
CA ARG A 11 9.31 26.50 28.63
C ARG A 11 10.02 26.29 27.29
N LEU A 12 9.68 27.06 26.28
CA LEU A 12 10.35 26.99 24.96
C LEU A 12 11.74 27.69 24.98
N GLY A 13 11.95 28.66 25.89
CA GLY A 13 13.24 29.34 26.08
C GLY A 13 14.27 28.53 26.85
N GLU A 14 13.85 27.53 27.63
CA GLU A 14 14.74 26.61 28.36
C GLU A 14 15.20 25.39 27.51
N THR A 15 14.75 25.28 26.26
CA THR A 15 15.20 24.22 25.38
C THR A 15 16.63 24.51 24.93
N THR A 16 17.60 23.89 25.58
CA THR A 16 18.95 23.66 25.08
C THR A 16 18.92 23.33 23.59
N ALA A 17 19.89 23.84 22.84
CA ALA A 17 20.04 23.67 21.38
C ALA A 17 19.50 22.28 20.92
N PRO A 18 18.73 22.22 19.80
CA PRO A 18 18.15 20.95 19.36
C PRO A 18 19.29 19.96 19.23
N ALA A 19 19.25 18.92 20.07
CA ALA A 19 20.11 17.75 19.88
C ALA A 19 19.91 17.31 18.42
N ALA A 20 21.00 17.04 17.70
CA ALA A 20 20.93 16.48 16.36
C ALA A 20 19.86 15.39 16.32
N PRO A 21 18.97 15.34 15.31
CA PRO A 21 17.87 14.40 15.30
C PRO A 21 18.42 13.01 15.58
N ALA A 22 17.95 12.42 16.68
CA ALA A 22 18.41 11.09 17.07
C ALA A 22 18.13 10.14 15.91
N ILE A 23 19.18 9.55 15.35
CA ILE A 23 19.03 8.54 14.29
C ILE A 23 18.20 7.40 14.86
N ILE A 24 17.03 7.16 14.31
CA ILE A 24 16.19 6.01 14.70
C ILE A 24 16.96 4.74 14.33
N PRO A 25 17.35 3.90 15.30
CA PRO A 25 18.09 2.70 14.98
C PRO A 25 17.20 1.70 14.23
N LYS A 26 17.81 0.87 13.38
CA LYS A 26 17.09 -0.23 12.75
C LYS A 26 16.64 -1.22 13.84
N ALA A 27 15.39 -1.67 13.76
CA ALA A 27 14.87 -2.67 14.67
C ALA A 27 15.60 -4.02 14.47
N ASP A 28 15.79 -4.76 15.56
CA ASP A 28 16.33 -6.12 15.52
C ASP A 28 15.29 -7.06 14.93
N ARG A 29 15.59 -7.60 13.75
CA ARG A 29 14.70 -8.51 13.00
C ARG A 29 14.72 -9.95 13.56
N SER A 30 15.59 -10.28 14.49
CA SER A 30 15.60 -11.57 15.18
C SER A 30 14.53 -11.69 16.27
N GLN A 31 13.94 -10.56 16.65
CA GLN A 31 12.91 -10.49 17.68
C GLN A 31 11.53 -10.22 17.08
N ALA A 32 10.49 -10.55 17.84
CA ALA A 32 9.12 -10.23 17.48
C ALA A 32 8.94 -8.71 17.34
N LEU A 33 8.42 -8.26 16.20
CA LEU A 33 8.19 -6.86 15.94
C LEU A 33 6.78 -6.48 16.42
N PRO A 34 6.66 -5.54 17.38
CA PRO A 34 5.35 -5.10 17.86
C PRO A 34 4.64 -4.27 16.79
N LEU A 35 3.31 -4.21 16.88
CA LEU A 35 2.50 -3.31 16.07
C LEU A 35 2.61 -1.88 16.60
N SER A 36 2.52 -0.88 15.69
CA SER A 36 2.27 0.50 16.09
C SER A 36 0.88 0.64 16.72
N TRP A 37 0.64 1.72 17.46
CA TRP A 37 -0.67 2.00 18.07
C TRP A 37 -1.82 1.98 17.05
N THR A 38 -1.62 2.56 15.87
CA THR A 38 -2.61 2.56 14.80
C THR A 38 -2.85 1.15 14.26
N GLN A 39 -1.78 0.37 14.05
CA GLN A 39 -1.88 -1.02 13.60
C GLN A 39 -2.58 -1.90 14.64
N GLN A 40 -2.29 -1.73 15.94
CA GLN A 40 -2.98 -2.46 17.01
C GLN A 40 -4.48 -2.21 16.99
N ARG A 41 -4.88 -0.94 16.82
CA ARG A 41 -6.30 -0.57 16.72
C ARG A 41 -6.96 -1.23 15.52
N LEU A 42 -6.38 -1.15 14.34
CA LEU A 42 -6.95 -1.73 13.11
C LEU A 42 -6.99 -3.25 13.18
N TRP A 43 -5.94 -3.87 13.70
CA TRP A 43 -5.88 -5.31 13.91
C TRP A 43 -6.96 -5.78 14.91
N PHE A 44 -7.14 -5.07 16.02
CA PHE A 44 -8.19 -5.39 17.00
C PHE A 44 -9.59 -5.28 16.39
N LEU A 45 -9.86 -4.25 15.61
CA LEU A 45 -11.15 -4.08 14.93
C LEU A 45 -11.41 -5.21 13.93
N ASP A 46 -10.42 -5.60 13.16
CA ASP A 46 -10.51 -6.73 12.23
C ASP A 46 -10.86 -8.04 12.97
N GLN A 47 -10.20 -8.30 14.11
CA GLN A 47 -10.49 -9.49 14.95
C GLN A 47 -11.90 -9.45 15.57
N LEU A 48 -12.41 -8.27 15.89
CA LEU A 48 -13.73 -8.09 16.53
C LEU A 48 -14.87 -8.24 15.51
N GLU A 49 -14.68 -7.70 14.32
CA GLU A 49 -15.73 -7.60 13.30
C GLU A 49 -15.82 -8.87 12.41
N GLY A 50 -14.75 -9.69 12.38
CA GLY A 50 -14.69 -10.92 11.59
C GLY A 50 -14.58 -10.67 10.08
N GLU A 51 -14.60 -11.75 9.27
CA GLU A 51 -14.27 -11.75 7.84
C GLU A 51 -15.20 -10.91 6.93
N GLY A 52 -15.98 -10.00 7.39
CA GLY A 52 -16.90 -9.23 6.53
C GLY A 52 -16.77 -7.71 6.61
N ALA A 53 -16.20 -7.21 7.67
CA ALA A 53 -16.16 -5.76 7.95
C ALA A 53 -14.87 -5.08 7.49
N SER A 54 -13.87 -5.84 7.11
CA SER A 54 -12.54 -5.35 6.73
C SER A 54 -12.55 -4.36 5.54
N SER A 55 -13.57 -4.40 4.68
CA SER A 55 -13.65 -3.50 3.52
C SER A 55 -13.76 -2.01 3.87
N ALA A 56 -14.23 -1.66 5.08
CA ALA A 56 -14.26 -0.28 5.56
C ALA A 56 -12.85 0.34 5.73
N TYR A 57 -11.85 -0.51 5.88
CA TYR A 57 -10.44 -0.10 6.02
C TYR A 57 -9.64 -0.31 4.72
N HIS A 58 -10.31 -0.53 3.60
CA HIS A 58 -9.66 -0.59 2.29
C HIS A 58 -9.47 0.81 1.72
N ILE A 59 -8.36 1.00 1.04
CA ILE A 59 -8.04 2.21 0.30
C ILE A 59 -7.99 1.84 -1.19
N PRO A 60 -9.10 1.93 -1.91
CA PRO A 60 -9.11 1.72 -3.35
C PRO A 60 -8.64 2.97 -4.08
N GLY A 61 -7.82 2.79 -5.11
CA GLY A 61 -7.42 3.83 -6.05
C GLY A 61 -7.50 3.31 -7.47
N ALA A 62 -8.10 4.07 -8.41
CA ALA A 62 -8.19 3.70 -9.81
C ALA A 62 -7.58 4.78 -10.70
N LEU A 63 -6.77 4.36 -11.67
CA LEU A 63 -6.11 5.21 -12.65
C LEU A 63 -6.50 4.77 -14.06
N LYS A 64 -6.95 5.72 -14.90
CA LYS A 64 -7.11 5.49 -16.32
C LYS A 64 -5.75 5.61 -17.00
N LEU A 65 -5.38 4.60 -17.79
CA LEU A 65 -4.15 4.53 -18.55
C LEU A 65 -4.51 4.56 -20.05
N SER A 66 -3.96 5.51 -20.78
CA SER A 66 -4.19 5.68 -22.21
C SER A 66 -2.89 5.50 -22.99
N GLY A 67 -2.99 4.86 -24.16
CA GLY A 67 -1.85 4.52 -25.01
C GLY A 67 -1.38 3.07 -24.84
N THR A 68 -0.29 2.74 -25.52
CA THR A 68 0.28 1.38 -25.49
C THR A 68 0.86 1.07 -24.10
N LEU A 69 0.30 0.07 -23.44
CA LEU A 69 0.72 -0.36 -22.11
C LEU A 69 1.67 -1.55 -22.21
N ASP A 70 2.89 -1.38 -21.67
CA ASP A 70 3.78 -2.52 -21.44
C ASP A 70 3.40 -3.22 -20.13
N THR A 71 2.65 -4.30 -20.24
CA THR A 71 2.16 -5.07 -19.09
C THR A 71 3.27 -5.84 -18.34
N ARG A 72 4.43 -6.08 -18.99
CA ARG A 72 5.59 -6.70 -18.32
C ARG A 72 6.32 -5.67 -17.47
N ALA A 73 6.57 -4.47 -18.02
CA ALA A 73 7.13 -3.36 -17.26
C ALA A 73 6.22 -2.97 -16.09
N LEU A 74 4.89 -2.96 -16.29
CA LEU A 74 3.90 -2.72 -15.23
C LEU A 74 4.05 -3.72 -14.09
N GLN A 75 4.04 -5.01 -14.39
CA GLN A 75 4.17 -6.07 -13.36
C GLN A 75 5.51 -5.96 -12.63
N ARG A 76 6.61 -5.77 -13.38
CA ARG A 76 7.95 -5.62 -12.79
C ARG A 76 8.03 -4.42 -11.86
N ALA A 77 7.42 -3.29 -12.22
CA ALA A 77 7.37 -2.10 -11.37
C ALA A 77 6.61 -2.35 -10.07
N LEU A 78 5.44 -3.00 -10.15
CA LEU A 78 4.64 -3.33 -8.98
C LEU A 78 5.34 -4.36 -8.06
N ASP A 79 6.00 -5.37 -8.64
CA ASP A 79 6.79 -6.33 -7.87
C ASP A 79 7.96 -5.63 -7.15
N SER A 80 8.64 -4.70 -7.82
CA SER A 80 9.74 -3.93 -7.23
C SER A 80 9.29 -3.04 -6.07
N ILE A 81 8.09 -2.46 -6.15
CA ILE A 81 7.50 -1.70 -5.04
C ILE A 81 7.27 -2.60 -3.82
N VAL A 82 6.68 -3.78 -4.01
CA VAL A 82 6.41 -4.71 -2.90
C VAL A 82 7.73 -5.24 -2.30
N ALA A 83 8.72 -5.55 -3.14
CA ALA A 83 10.04 -5.98 -2.69
C ALA A 83 10.75 -4.91 -1.85
N ARG A 84 10.71 -3.66 -2.30
CA ARG A 84 11.37 -2.51 -1.68
C ARG A 84 10.81 -2.16 -0.31
N HIS A 85 9.49 -2.12 -0.16
CA HIS A 85 8.82 -1.66 1.05
C HIS A 85 8.41 -2.83 1.95
N GLU A 86 9.14 -3.05 3.04
CA GLU A 86 8.86 -4.13 4.00
C GLU A 86 7.39 -4.16 4.44
N ILE A 87 6.79 -3.00 4.66
CA ILE A 87 5.38 -2.90 5.10
C ILE A 87 4.41 -3.53 4.09
N LEU A 88 4.68 -3.47 2.78
CA LEU A 88 3.83 -4.05 1.74
C LEU A 88 3.90 -5.59 1.69
N ARG A 89 4.93 -6.19 2.31
CA ARG A 89 5.11 -7.64 2.46
C ARG A 89 5.00 -8.10 3.92
N THR A 90 4.39 -7.26 4.76
CA THR A 90 4.12 -7.56 6.17
C THR A 90 2.73 -8.13 6.33
N ASN A 91 2.61 -9.16 7.18
CA ASN A 91 1.35 -9.67 7.70
C ASN A 91 1.33 -9.55 9.22
N PHE A 92 0.15 -9.76 9.83
CA PHE A 92 -0.09 -9.54 11.24
C PHE A 92 -0.68 -10.79 11.86
N ARG A 93 0.00 -11.37 12.85
CA ARG A 93 -0.44 -12.60 13.50
C ARG A 93 -0.45 -12.46 15.01
N SER A 94 -1.33 -13.20 15.67
CA SER A 94 -1.28 -13.36 17.13
C SER A 94 -0.28 -14.43 17.49
N SER A 95 0.63 -14.13 18.41
CA SER A 95 1.51 -15.09 19.06
C SER A 95 1.51 -14.79 20.56
N ASP A 96 1.24 -15.81 21.37
CA ASP A 96 1.19 -15.72 22.85
C ASP A 96 0.27 -14.59 23.36
N GLY A 97 -0.85 -14.35 22.66
CA GLY A 97 -1.83 -13.31 23.00
C GLY A 97 -1.45 -11.90 22.58
N ALA A 98 -0.31 -11.70 21.94
CA ALA A 98 0.14 -10.42 21.40
C ALA A 98 0.16 -10.43 19.87
N ALA A 99 -0.30 -9.33 19.25
CA ALA A 99 -0.17 -9.15 17.81
C ALA A 99 1.26 -8.80 17.43
N GLN A 100 1.77 -9.42 16.36
CA GLN A 100 3.13 -9.25 15.86
C GLN A 100 3.15 -9.03 14.36
N GLN A 101 4.13 -8.24 13.88
CA GLN A 101 4.41 -8.08 12.47
C GLN A 101 5.34 -9.20 11.99
N ILE A 102 4.95 -9.84 10.90
CA ILE A 102 5.77 -10.86 10.22
C ILE A 102 6.10 -10.31 8.83
N ILE A 103 7.38 -10.04 8.59
CA ILE A 103 7.85 -9.49 7.30
C ILE A 103 8.29 -10.68 6.43
N ALA A 104 7.61 -10.87 5.29
CA ALA A 104 7.99 -11.91 4.34
C ALA A 104 9.33 -11.57 3.65
N PRO A 105 10.11 -12.60 3.27
CA PRO A 105 11.35 -12.39 2.51
C PRO A 105 11.11 -11.65 1.20
N GLU A 106 12.07 -10.83 0.77
CA GLU A 106 12.00 -10.09 -0.49
C GLU A 106 11.84 -11.03 -1.70
N ALA A 107 12.48 -12.20 -1.67
CA ALA A 107 12.39 -13.19 -2.74
C ALA A 107 10.97 -13.72 -2.97
N GLU A 108 10.09 -13.63 -1.96
CA GLU A 108 8.69 -14.02 -2.03
C GLU A 108 7.76 -12.85 -2.41
N ALA A 109 8.32 -11.64 -2.49
CA ALA A 109 7.56 -10.43 -2.78
C ALA A 109 7.02 -10.46 -4.23
N ARG A 110 5.71 -10.57 -4.36
CA ARG A 110 5.00 -10.50 -5.65
C ARG A 110 3.74 -9.69 -5.48
N PHE A 111 3.51 -8.78 -6.42
CA PHE A 111 2.27 -8.04 -6.48
C PHE A 111 1.20 -8.87 -7.19
N SER A 112 0.07 -9.09 -6.53
CA SER A 112 -1.08 -9.78 -7.13
C SER A 112 -1.81 -8.84 -8.08
N LEU A 113 -1.61 -9.00 -9.39
CA LEU A 113 -2.28 -8.23 -10.44
C LEU A 113 -3.22 -9.14 -11.24
N ARG A 114 -4.51 -9.06 -10.97
CA ARG A 114 -5.55 -9.70 -11.77
C ARG A 114 -5.76 -8.90 -13.05
N ARG A 115 -5.96 -9.58 -14.19
CA ARG A 115 -6.16 -8.94 -15.50
C ARG A 115 -7.46 -9.42 -16.11
N ILE A 116 -8.28 -8.47 -16.60
CA ILE A 116 -9.54 -8.76 -17.27
C ILE A 116 -9.59 -7.95 -18.57
N ASP A 117 -9.87 -8.61 -19.69
CA ASP A 117 -10.12 -7.96 -20.97
C ASP A 117 -11.63 -7.78 -21.16
N LEU A 118 -12.08 -6.55 -21.21
CA LEU A 118 -13.47 -6.14 -21.45
C LEU A 118 -13.70 -5.70 -22.91
N SER A 119 -12.72 -5.85 -23.80
CA SER A 119 -12.84 -5.37 -25.18
C SER A 119 -13.95 -6.09 -25.96
N GLU A 120 -14.22 -7.35 -25.61
CA GLU A 120 -15.29 -8.15 -26.21
C GLU A 120 -16.68 -7.91 -25.59
N VAL A 121 -16.75 -7.19 -24.46
CA VAL A 121 -18.03 -6.79 -23.88
C VAL A 121 -18.68 -5.72 -24.74
N PRO A 122 -19.98 -5.82 -25.07
CA PRO A 122 -20.69 -4.79 -25.86
C PRO A 122 -20.48 -3.39 -25.26
N VAL A 123 -20.20 -2.39 -26.10
CA VAL A 123 -19.85 -1.02 -25.69
C VAL A 123 -20.85 -0.45 -24.69
N ALA A 124 -22.16 -0.68 -24.93
CA ALA A 124 -23.24 -0.20 -24.04
C ALA A 124 -23.20 -0.81 -22.62
N GLN A 125 -22.57 -1.98 -22.44
CA GLN A 125 -22.50 -2.70 -21.15
C GLN A 125 -21.13 -2.56 -20.50
N ARG A 126 -20.11 -2.13 -21.24
CA ARG A 126 -18.71 -2.13 -20.82
C ARG A 126 -18.46 -1.28 -19.57
N ALA A 127 -19.08 -0.09 -19.51
CA ALA A 127 -18.93 0.79 -18.35
C ALA A 127 -19.53 0.18 -17.08
N ALA A 128 -20.71 -0.45 -17.19
CA ALA A 128 -21.35 -1.13 -16.06
C ALA A 128 -20.53 -2.34 -15.59
N GLU A 129 -19.98 -3.12 -16.52
CA GLU A 129 -19.14 -4.26 -16.20
C GLU A 129 -17.81 -3.83 -15.55
N GLN A 130 -17.19 -2.76 -16.08
CA GLN A 130 -16.01 -2.16 -15.46
C GLN A 130 -16.29 -1.76 -14.02
N GLN A 131 -17.38 -1.01 -13.76
CA GLN A 131 -17.73 -0.60 -12.40
C GLN A 131 -17.96 -1.80 -11.48
N ARG A 132 -18.67 -2.81 -11.95
CA ARG A 132 -18.90 -4.05 -11.19
C ARG A 132 -17.58 -4.73 -10.78
N GLN A 133 -16.58 -4.78 -11.69
CA GLN A 133 -15.28 -5.38 -11.39
C GLN A 133 -14.50 -4.53 -10.38
N LEU A 134 -14.57 -3.20 -10.49
CA LEU A 134 -13.92 -2.28 -9.55
C LEU A 134 -14.53 -2.40 -8.14
N ASP A 135 -15.85 -2.44 -8.04
CA ASP A 135 -16.56 -2.59 -6.77
C ASP A 135 -16.24 -3.93 -6.11
N HIS A 136 -16.22 -5.01 -6.89
CA HIS A 136 -15.84 -6.33 -6.41
C HIS A 136 -14.40 -6.33 -5.86
N GLU A 137 -13.46 -5.72 -6.59
CA GLU A 137 -12.05 -5.64 -6.16
C GLU A 137 -11.90 -4.82 -4.87
N ALA A 138 -12.62 -3.68 -4.78
CA ALA A 138 -12.58 -2.81 -3.61
C ALA A 138 -13.15 -3.48 -2.35
N GLN A 139 -14.16 -4.34 -2.51
CA GLN A 139 -14.87 -4.99 -1.39
C GLN A 139 -14.31 -6.36 -1.00
N ALA A 140 -13.54 -7.03 -1.87
CA ALA A 140 -12.98 -8.33 -1.56
C ALA A 140 -12.11 -8.26 -0.29
N PRO A 141 -12.31 -9.13 0.73
CA PRO A 141 -11.62 -9.01 2.00
C PRO A 141 -10.10 -9.24 1.88
N PHE A 142 -9.35 -8.69 2.81
CA PHE A 142 -7.97 -9.07 3.09
C PHE A 142 -7.92 -9.98 4.32
N ASP A 143 -7.08 -11.00 4.28
CA ASP A 143 -6.68 -11.78 5.45
C ASP A 143 -5.40 -11.15 6.03
N LEU A 144 -5.49 -10.46 7.16
CA LEU A 144 -4.34 -9.78 7.76
C LEU A 144 -3.21 -10.74 8.13
N SER A 145 -3.49 -12.04 8.27
CA SER A 145 -2.47 -13.06 8.54
C SER A 145 -1.64 -13.46 7.31
N ARG A 146 -1.97 -12.94 6.12
CA ARG A 146 -1.33 -13.26 4.85
C ARG A 146 -0.89 -12.00 4.12
N SER A 147 0.37 -11.90 3.75
CA SER A 147 0.88 -10.85 2.86
C SER A 147 0.83 -11.31 1.39
N PRO A 148 0.76 -10.38 0.43
CA PRO A 148 0.68 -8.92 0.59
C PRO A 148 -0.74 -8.42 0.89
N LEU A 149 -0.84 -7.34 1.67
CA LEU A 149 -2.10 -6.65 1.96
C LEU A 149 -2.38 -5.51 0.96
N ILE A 150 -1.89 -5.70 -0.24
CA ILE A 150 -2.06 -4.87 -1.44
C ILE A 150 -2.32 -5.79 -2.62
N ARG A 151 -3.25 -5.42 -3.49
CA ARG A 151 -3.56 -6.13 -4.73
C ARG A 151 -4.00 -5.17 -5.81
N GLY A 152 -4.06 -5.64 -7.04
CA GLY A 152 -4.49 -4.83 -8.17
C GLY A 152 -5.33 -5.56 -9.19
N LEU A 153 -6.09 -4.77 -9.93
CA LEU A 153 -6.89 -5.19 -11.07
C LEU A 153 -6.57 -4.30 -12.27
N LEU A 154 -6.15 -4.91 -13.37
CA LEU A 154 -5.98 -4.24 -14.64
C LEU A 154 -7.13 -4.63 -15.57
N LEU A 155 -7.97 -3.65 -15.89
CA LEU A 155 -9.05 -3.79 -16.86
C LEU A 155 -8.61 -3.21 -18.19
N LYS A 156 -8.71 -3.97 -19.27
CA LYS A 156 -8.55 -3.47 -20.63
C LYS A 156 -9.93 -3.21 -21.23
N THR A 157 -10.21 -1.98 -21.63
CA THR A 157 -11.51 -1.57 -22.19
C THR A 157 -11.46 -1.34 -23.70
N ALA A 158 -10.27 -1.01 -24.25
CA ALA A 158 -10.00 -0.90 -25.67
C ALA A 158 -8.53 -1.27 -25.94
N HIS A 159 -8.10 -1.21 -27.19
CA HIS A 159 -6.72 -1.54 -27.59
C HIS A 159 -5.68 -0.72 -26.80
N ASP A 160 -5.97 0.55 -26.59
CA ASP A 160 -5.11 1.55 -25.95
C ASP A 160 -5.72 2.19 -24.71
N GLU A 161 -6.76 1.58 -24.15
CA GLU A 161 -7.41 2.07 -22.92
C GLU A 161 -7.45 0.98 -21.86
N HIS A 162 -6.89 1.32 -20.69
CA HIS A 162 -6.88 0.46 -19.53
C HIS A 162 -7.28 1.23 -18.27
N THR A 163 -7.75 0.49 -17.25
CA THR A 163 -7.94 1.01 -15.91
C THR A 163 -7.15 0.13 -14.94
N LEU A 164 -6.21 0.73 -14.22
CA LEU A 164 -5.49 0.08 -13.14
C LEU A 164 -6.14 0.47 -11.81
N CYS A 165 -6.71 -0.51 -11.13
CA CYS A 165 -7.18 -0.37 -9.75
C CYS A 165 -6.17 -1.01 -8.81
N ILE A 166 -5.81 -0.30 -7.74
CA ILE A 166 -4.99 -0.83 -6.64
C ILE A 166 -5.80 -0.67 -5.36
N VAL A 167 -5.87 -1.73 -4.58
CA VAL A 167 -6.53 -1.74 -3.28
C VAL A 167 -5.51 -2.12 -2.22
N MET A 168 -5.44 -1.34 -1.15
CA MET A 168 -4.56 -1.57 0.01
C MET A 168 -5.38 -1.59 1.29
N HIS A 169 -4.95 -2.38 2.26
CA HIS A 169 -5.50 -2.28 3.61
C HIS A 169 -4.85 -1.11 4.37
N HIS A 170 -5.63 -0.33 5.10
CA HIS A 170 -5.14 0.85 5.82
C HIS A 170 -4.10 0.54 6.91
N ILE A 171 -3.98 -0.73 7.35
CA ILE A 171 -2.96 -1.17 8.31
C ILE A 171 -1.53 -1.06 7.77
N ILE A 172 -1.37 -1.06 6.44
CA ILE A 172 -0.06 -0.99 5.76
C ILE A 172 0.19 0.33 5.03
N SER A 173 -0.79 1.23 4.96
CA SER A 173 -0.64 2.47 4.20
C SER A 173 -1.54 3.59 4.70
N ASP A 174 -1.17 4.82 4.37
CA ASP A 174 -1.91 6.04 4.61
C ASP A 174 -1.83 6.99 3.42
N GLY A 175 -2.47 8.16 3.50
CA GLY A 175 -2.47 9.13 2.40
C GLY A 175 -1.08 9.65 2.01
N TRP A 176 -0.14 9.71 2.95
CA TRP A 176 1.23 10.13 2.68
C TRP A 176 2.01 9.07 1.89
N SER A 177 1.95 7.83 2.32
CA SER A 177 2.66 6.71 1.67
C SER A 177 2.16 6.44 0.26
N ILE A 178 0.87 6.66 -0.03
CA ILE A 178 0.30 6.52 -1.38
C ILE A 178 0.97 7.46 -2.39
N ALA A 179 1.20 8.73 -2.01
CA ALA A 179 1.86 9.69 -2.91
C ALA A 179 3.29 9.25 -3.26
N LEU A 180 4.03 8.73 -2.28
CA LEU A 180 5.37 8.17 -2.49
C LEU A 180 5.33 6.95 -3.42
N LEU A 181 4.42 6.01 -3.16
CA LEU A 181 4.26 4.80 -3.99
C LEU A 181 3.95 5.14 -5.45
N ILE A 182 3.10 6.15 -5.70
CA ILE A 182 2.80 6.60 -7.07
C ILE A 182 4.04 7.17 -7.76
N GLN A 183 4.83 7.99 -7.07
CA GLN A 183 6.06 8.57 -7.61
C GLN A 183 7.09 7.49 -7.97
N GLU A 184 7.33 6.56 -7.06
CA GLU A 184 8.26 5.45 -7.27
C GLU A 184 7.78 4.52 -8.39
N PHE A 185 6.47 4.20 -8.41
CA PHE A 185 5.86 3.39 -9.46
C PHE A 185 6.08 4.00 -10.86
N VAL A 186 5.83 5.29 -11.01
CA VAL A 186 6.01 5.99 -12.30
C VAL A 186 7.47 5.96 -12.73
N ALA A 187 8.41 6.16 -11.81
CA ALA A 187 9.84 6.11 -12.10
C ALA A 187 10.27 4.69 -12.55
N LEU A 188 9.84 3.66 -11.82
CA LEU A 188 10.13 2.26 -12.13
C LEU A 188 9.52 1.84 -13.46
N TYR A 189 8.24 2.15 -13.69
CA TYR A 189 7.56 1.79 -14.94
C TYR A 189 8.26 2.39 -16.16
N LYS A 190 8.61 3.70 -16.11
CA LYS A 190 9.34 4.37 -17.19
C LYS A 190 10.69 3.72 -17.47
N ALA A 191 11.47 3.43 -16.43
CA ALA A 191 12.77 2.78 -16.58
C ALA A 191 12.64 1.40 -17.22
N TYR A 192 11.71 0.58 -16.71
CA TYR A 192 11.52 -0.79 -17.20
C TYR A 192 10.94 -0.84 -18.62
N GLN A 193 10.07 0.10 -18.98
CA GLN A 193 9.58 0.25 -20.36
C GLN A 193 10.72 0.57 -21.34
N GLN A 194 11.76 1.24 -20.88
CA GLN A 194 12.96 1.57 -21.66
C GLN A 194 14.06 0.50 -21.59
N GLY A 195 13.79 -0.63 -20.91
CA GLY A 195 14.78 -1.68 -20.70
C GLY A 195 15.89 -1.32 -19.72
N GLN A 196 15.71 -0.27 -18.93
CA GLN A 196 16.68 0.19 -17.92
C GLN A 196 16.52 -0.57 -16.60
N ASP A 197 17.51 -0.46 -15.73
CA ASP A 197 17.46 -1.00 -14.38
C ASP A 197 16.64 -0.09 -13.42
N ASN A 198 16.49 -0.55 -12.17
CA ASN A 198 15.81 0.20 -11.11
C ASN A 198 16.49 1.55 -10.85
N PRO A 199 15.81 2.69 -11.09
CA PRO A 199 16.40 4.03 -10.94
C PRO A 199 16.32 4.56 -9.49
N LEU A 200 15.61 3.85 -8.59
CA LEU A 200 15.42 4.32 -7.23
C LEU A 200 16.68 4.08 -6.39
N PRO A 201 17.03 4.99 -5.47
CA PRO A 201 18.12 4.77 -4.54
C PRO A 201 17.84 3.55 -3.65
N PRO A 202 18.87 2.89 -3.10
CA PRO A 202 18.72 1.73 -2.24
C PRO A 202 17.98 2.04 -0.93
#